data_fb21a4f51edd82b0033c9027f2b886be
#
_entry.id   fb21a4f51edd82b0033c9027f2b886be
#
_cell.length_a   1.000
_cell.length_b   1.000
_cell.length_c   1.000
_cell.angle_alpha   90.00
_cell.angle_beta   90.00
_cell.angle_gamma   90.00
#
_symmetry.space_group_name_H-M   'P 1'
#
loop_
_entity.id
_entity.type
_entity.pdbx_description
1 polymer ?
#
loop_
_entity_poly.entity_id
_entity_poly.type
_entity_poly.pdbx_seq_one_letter_code
_entity_poly.pdbx_strand_id
1 'polypeptide(L)'
;FFVFKQKTAYEILTCDWSSDVCSSDLNADDNFYTLHKKMANKRKLNILSFGIDNQNANIKLISIKKIANKFKATISINNLKTYFFISNNFQNNILNILATLSVMSIFIDISKLKKNIFLSFKIPNGRGNIAKIKIDNKKLNLIDESYNSNPLSLKSAILNFDKIKISKGKKYLLLGDMLELGKHSKKLHLSIAKIINNTKIDKVFVIGSKVLFTFNSISKKKKGRILNNKSQIINLIKNDLNNNDYLMVKASNATGLNKIVREIKG
;
A
#
# COMPACT_ATOMS: atom_id res chain seq x y z
N PHE A 1 10.22 16.31 -10.78
CA PHE A 1 9.55 15.33 -9.89
C PHE A 1 10.30 14.00 -9.98
N PHE A 2 11.09 13.68 -8.96
CA PHE A 2 11.69 12.35 -8.87
C PHE A 2 10.64 11.38 -8.34
N VAL A 3 10.20 10.46 -9.19
CA VAL A 3 9.34 9.34 -8.78
C VAL A 3 10.27 8.27 -8.19
N PHE A 4 10.30 8.18 -6.87
CA PHE A 4 11.00 7.07 -6.21
C PHE A 4 10.21 5.79 -6.43
N LYS A 5 10.65 4.98 -7.39
CA LYS A 5 10.20 3.61 -7.55
C LYS A 5 10.93 2.80 -6.47
N GLN A 6 10.19 2.24 -5.52
CA GLN A 6 10.75 1.29 -4.57
C GLN A 6 11.21 0.05 -5.38
N LYS A 7 12.52 -0.07 -5.58
CA LYS A 7 13.10 -1.19 -6.33
C LYS A 7 13.11 -2.44 -5.45
N THR A 8 12.82 -3.58 -6.05
CA THR A 8 13.01 -4.88 -5.39
C THR A 8 14.49 -5.15 -5.16
N ALA A 9 14.81 -6.06 -4.23
CA ALA A 9 16.20 -6.46 -3.98
C ALA A 9 16.92 -6.91 -5.27
N TYR A 10 16.20 -7.54 -6.20
CA TYR A 10 16.72 -7.95 -7.51
C TYR A 10 17.02 -6.76 -8.42
N GLU A 11 16.11 -5.78 -8.48
CA GLU A 11 16.31 -4.54 -9.27
C GLU A 11 17.47 -3.70 -8.72
N ILE A 12 17.71 -3.73 -7.41
CA ILE A 12 18.86 -3.07 -6.78
C ILE A 12 20.16 -3.77 -7.17
N LEU A 13 20.19 -5.11 -7.24
CA LEU A 13 21.36 -5.90 -7.63
C LEU A 13 21.74 -5.70 -9.09
N THR A 14 20.78 -5.47 -9.99
CA THR A 14 21.00 -5.36 -11.44
C THR A 14 21.03 -3.93 -11.95
N CYS A 15 20.80 -2.91 -11.09
CA CYS A 15 20.88 -1.51 -11.51
C CYS A 15 22.30 -1.11 -11.89
N ASP A 16 22.39 -0.47 -13.05
CA ASP A 16 23.55 0.34 -13.39
C ASP A 16 23.52 1.62 -12.55
N TRP A 17 24.44 1.69 -11.58
CA TRP A 17 24.62 2.81 -10.65
C TRP A 17 25.67 3.81 -11.17
N SER A 18 25.94 3.81 -12.46
CA SER A 18 26.96 4.67 -13.09
C SER A 18 26.61 6.15 -13.10
N SER A 19 25.39 6.54 -12.74
CA SER A 19 24.99 7.93 -12.55
C SER A 19 25.34 8.41 -11.14
N ASP A 20 25.72 9.65 -11.01
CA ASP A 20 26.23 10.42 -9.84
C ASP A 20 25.33 10.41 -8.58
N VAL A 21 24.90 9.25 -8.11
CA VAL A 21 24.13 9.13 -6.87
C VAL A 21 25.09 9.15 -5.67
N CYS A 22 25.26 10.32 -5.07
CA CYS A 22 26.11 10.51 -3.90
C CYS A 22 25.54 9.96 -2.59
N SER A 23 24.25 9.59 -2.54
CA SER A 23 23.57 9.14 -1.32
C SER A 23 22.60 8.00 -1.59
N SER A 24 22.38 7.19 -0.55
CA SER A 24 21.41 6.09 -0.54
C SER A 24 20.46 6.25 0.64
N ASP A 25 19.15 6.26 0.36
CA ASP A 25 18.10 6.35 1.36
C ASP A 25 17.55 4.94 1.64
N LEU A 26 17.75 4.44 2.86
CA LEU A 26 17.51 3.04 3.21
C LEU A 26 16.47 2.90 4.31
N ASN A 27 15.46 2.07 4.06
CA ASN A 27 14.53 1.63 5.09
C ASN A 27 15.25 0.70 6.08
N ALA A 28 15.45 1.17 7.32
CA ALA A 28 16.16 0.43 8.37
C ALA A 28 15.33 -0.70 8.99
N ASP A 29 14.01 -0.74 8.75
CA ASP A 29 13.12 -1.81 9.18
C ASP A 29 13.00 -2.94 8.14
N ASP A 30 13.63 -2.79 6.96
CA ASP A 30 13.59 -3.80 5.90
C ASP A 30 14.52 -4.98 6.22
N ASN A 31 14.06 -6.20 5.93
CA ASN A 31 14.85 -7.42 6.14
C ASN A 31 16.18 -7.44 5.38
N PHE A 32 16.28 -6.71 4.28
CA PHE A 32 17.49 -6.58 3.47
C PHE A 32 18.33 -5.34 3.80
N TYR A 33 17.97 -4.59 4.84
CA TYR A 33 18.68 -3.37 5.23
C TYR A 33 20.19 -3.57 5.34
N THR A 34 20.62 -4.62 6.06
CA THR A 34 22.04 -4.94 6.24
C THR A 34 22.75 -5.21 4.92
N LEU A 35 22.09 -5.92 3.99
CA LEU A 35 22.62 -6.18 2.66
C LEU A 35 22.76 -4.87 1.86
N HIS A 36 21.71 -4.07 1.83
CA HIS A 36 21.70 -2.78 1.11
C HIS A 36 22.74 -1.81 1.67
N LYS A 37 22.87 -1.74 2.99
CA LYS A 37 23.90 -0.94 3.68
C LYS A 37 25.31 -1.38 3.31
N LYS A 38 25.57 -2.69 3.28
CA LYS A 38 26.87 -3.24 2.84
C LYS A 38 27.18 -2.87 1.39
N MET A 39 26.18 -2.94 0.51
CA MET A 39 26.35 -2.57 -0.91
C MET A 39 26.60 -1.07 -1.08
N ALA A 40 25.87 -0.22 -0.37
CA ALA A 40 26.07 1.23 -0.39
C ALA A 40 27.45 1.62 0.12
N ASN A 41 27.92 1.02 1.22
CA ASN A 41 29.27 1.23 1.75
C ASN A 41 30.36 0.81 0.76
N LYS A 42 30.19 -0.34 0.07
CA LYS A 42 31.13 -0.78 -0.98
C LYS A 42 31.26 0.24 -2.11
N ARG A 43 30.22 1.00 -2.36
CA ARG A 43 30.16 2.05 -3.39
C ARG A 43 30.48 3.45 -2.84
N LYS A 44 30.87 3.54 -1.58
CA LYS A 44 31.20 4.79 -0.88
C LYS A 44 30.07 5.83 -0.92
N LEU A 45 28.81 5.36 -0.91
CA LEU A 45 27.64 6.24 -0.86
C LEU A 45 27.39 6.74 0.56
N ASN A 46 26.94 7.98 0.71
CA ASN A 46 26.41 8.49 1.95
C ASN A 46 25.08 7.78 2.26
N ILE A 47 24.99 7.17 3.42
CA ILE A 47 23.79 6.41 3.80
C ILE A 47 22.95 7.24 4.75
N LEU A 48 21.71 7.50 4.34
CA LEU A 48 20.65 7.96 5.20
C LEU A 48 19.69 6.81 5.45
N SER A 49 19.30 6.61 6.69
CA SER A 49 18.39 5.55 7.05
C SER A 49 17.15 6.11 7.74
N PHE A 50 16.02 5.50 7.46
CA PHE A 50 14.75 5.84 8.12
C PHE A 50 14.04 4.57 8.59
N GLY A 51 13.23 4.68 9.66
CA GLY A 51 12.50 3.54 10.19
C GLY A 51 11.51 3.91 11.29
N ILE A 52 10.61 2.97 11.57
CA ILE A 52 9.63 3.07 12.66
C ILE A 52 10.18 2.32 13.87
N ASP A 53 10.65 1.08 13.67
CA ASP A 53 11.05 0.15 14.72
C ASP A 53 12.56 0.24 15.01
N ASN A 54 13.37 0.51 14.00
CA ASN A 54 14.82 0.58 14.14
C ASN A 54 15.28 1.87 14.81
N GLN A 55 15.69 1.75 16.08
CA GLN A 55 16.12 2.89 16.91
C GLN A 55 17.49 3.49 16.50
N ASN A 56 18.24 2.84 15.62
CA ASN A 56 19.51 3.32 15.10
C ASN A 56 19.38 4.05 13.74
N ALA A 57 18.14 4.20 13.22
CA ALA A 57 17.92 4.96 11.99
C ALA A 57 18.20 6.46 12.19
N ASN A 58 18.75 7.11 11.16
CA ASN A 58 18.98 8.56 11.16
C ASN A 58 17.69 9.34 11.35
N ILE A 59 16.62 8.88 10.70
CA ILE A 59 15.28 9.45 10.83
C ILE A 59 14.33 8.36 11.32
N LYS A 60 13.81 8.55 12.53
CA LYS A 60 12.95 7.54 13.17
C LYS A 60 11.71 8.12 13.82
N LEU A 61 10.67 7.32 13.83
CA LEU A 61 9.46 7.62 14.58
C LEU A 61 9.74 7.41 16.07
N ILE A 62 9.47 8.42 16.90
CA ILE A 62 9.49 8.29 18.37
C ILE A 62 8.10 7.91 18.88
N SER A 63 7.09 8.64 18.43
CA SER A 63 5.71 8.39 18.85
C SER A 63 4.71 8.97 17.87
N ILE A 64 3.51 8.41 17.87
CA ILE A 64 2.36 8.95 17.15
C ILE A 64 1.19 9.04 18.12
N LYS A 65 0.61 10.24 18.29
CA LYS A 65 -0.50 10.48 19.22
C LYS A 65 -1.65 11.16 18.48
N LYS A 66 -2.86 10.68 18.69
CA LYS A 66 -4.07 11.33 18.17
C LYS A 66 -4.37 12.61 18.95
N ILE A 67 -4.61 13.71 18.24
CA ILE A 67 -4.98 15.00 18.78
C ILE A 67 -6.16 15.53 17.97
N ALA A 68 -7.35 15.46 18.53
CA ALA A 68 -8.60 15.77 17.85
C ALA A 68 -8.71 15.02 16.49
N ASN A 69 -8.77 15.74 15.37
CA ASN A 69 -8.94 15.20 14.02
C ASN A 69 -7.61 14.98 13.28
N LYS A 70 -6.48 15.00 13.96
CA LYS A 70 -5.15 14.81 13.38
C LYS A 70 -4.26 13.98 14.30
N PHE A 71 -3.13 13.54 13.78
CA PHE A 71 -2.10 12.88 14.56
C PHE A 71 -0.86 13.77 14.69
N LYS A 72 -0.25 13.76 15.85
CA LYS A 72 1.08 14.34 16.09
C LYS A 72 2.09 13.19 15.99
N ALA A 73 2.90 13.19 14.94
CA ALA A 73 4.03 12.29 14.79
C ALA A 73 5.28 13.00 15.32
N THR A 74 5.87 12.47 16.40
CA THR A 74 7.16 12.95 16.93
C THR A 74 8.27 12.11 16.30
N ILE A 75 9.24 12.77 15.71
CA ILE A 75 10.29 12.17 14.89
C ILE A 75 11.65 12.63 15.43
N SER A 76 12.62 11.73 15.43
CA SER A 76 14.03 12.07 15.63
C SER A 76 14.73 12.17 14.28
N ILE A 77 15.48 13.22 14.06
CA ILE A 77 16.28 13.46 12.85
C ILE A 77 17.70 13.71 13.33
N ASN A 78 18.61 12.77 13.09
CA ASN A 78 19.99 12.83 13.58
C ASN A 78 20.05 13.22 15.08
N ASN A 79 19.22 12.55 15.91
CA ASN A 79 19.05 12.76 17.36
C ASN A 79 18.35 14.06 17.79
N LEU A 80 18.00 14.95 16.88
CA LEU A 80 17.19 16.13 17.18
C LEU A 80 15.71 15.77 17.09
N LYS A 81 14.94 16.08 18.13
CA LYS A 81 13.51 15.81 18.18
C LYS A 81 12.70 16.93 17.52
N THR A 82 11.82 16.57 16.61
CA THR A 82 10.80 17.47 16.05
C THR A 82 9.46 16.75 15.94
N TYR A 83 8.42 17.44 15.47
CA TYR A 83 7.13 16.82 15.23
C TYR A 83 6.46 17.41 14.00
N PHE A 84 5.56 16.62 13.41
CA PHE A 84 4.68 17.06 12.34
C PHE A 84 3.25 16.58 12.62
N PHE A 85 2.28 17.36 12.14
CA PHE A 85 0.89 16.93 12.13
C PHE A 85 0.58 16.23 10.81
N ILE A 86 -0.12 15.11 10.92
CA ILE A 86 -0.57 14.30 9.79
C ILE A 86 -2.08 14.11 9.87
N SER A 87 -2.75 13.99 8.72
CA SER A 87 -4.18 13.72 8.67
C SER A 87 -4.49 12.28 9.11
N ASN A 88 -5.73 12.06 9.56
CA ASN A 88 -6.22 10.73 9.95
C ASN A 88 -6.02 9.68 8.85
N ASN A 89 -6.26 10.07 7.60
CA ASN A 89 -6.15 9.16 6.45
C ASN A 89 -4.70 8.82 6.10
N PHE A 90 -3.72 9.54 6.63
CA PHE A 90 -2.30 9.38 6.29
C PHE A 90 -1.50 8.65 7.36
N GLN A 91 -2.11 8.24 8.47
CA GLN A 91 -1.43 7.55 9.57
C GLN A 91 -0.66 6.30 9.11
N ASN A 92 -1.26 5.50 8.23
CA ASN A 92 -0.65 4.28 7.71
C ASN A 92 0.51 4.53 6.72
N ASN A 93 0.78 5.80 6.39
CA ASN A 93 1.84 6.21 5.46
C ASN A 93 3.03 6.86 6.20
N ILE A 94 3.15 6.67 7.51
CA ILE A 94 4.22 7.29 8.30
C ILE A 94 5.60 6.93 7.77
N LEU A 95 5.82 5.70 7.31
CA LEU A 95 7.09 5.27 6.73
C LEU A 95 7.44 6.09 5.47
N ASN A 96 6.45 6.42 4.64
CA ASN A 96 6.66 7.29 3.47
C ASN A 96 7.01 8.71 3.88
N ILE A 97 6.46 9.21 5.00
CA ILE A 97 6.83 10.52 5.55
C ILE A 97 8.28 10.51 6.03
N LEU A 98 8.70 9.45 6.73
CA LEU A 98 10.10 9.31 7.18
C LEU A 98 11.07 9.25 6.00
N ALA A 99 10.72 8.48 4.95
CA ALA A 99 11.50 8.43 3.71
C ALA A 99 11.58 9.81 3.04
N THR A 100 10.47 10.53 2.95
CA THR A 100 10.45 11.88 2.38
C THR A 100 11.34 12.84 3.19
N LEU A 101 11.26 12.80 4.51
CA LEU A 101 12.09 13.62 5.38
C LEU A 101 13.57 13.26 5.27
N SER A 102 13.88 11.97 5.09
CA SER A 102 15.27 11.51 4.87
C SER A 102 15.87 12.15 3.62
N VAL A 103 15.17 12.07 2.50
CA VAL A 103 15.63 12.71 1.27
C VAL A 103 15.69 14.24 1.40
N MET A 104 14.66 14.86 1.99
CA MET A 104 14.65 16.32 2.19
C MET A 104 15.79 16.81 3.08
N SER A 105 16.24 16.01 4.05
CA SER A 105 17.33 16.38 4.97
C SER A 105 18.67 16.59 4.27
N ILE A 106 18.82 16.11 3.04
CA ILE A 106 20.00 16.34 2.21
C ILE A 106 20.05 17.79 1.71
N PHE A 107 18.89 18.38 1.45
CA PHE A 107 18.77 19.65 0.73
C PHE A 107 18.37 20.81 1.64
N ILE A 108 17.67 20.55 2.73
CA ILE A 108 17.11 21.58 3.61
C ILE A 108 17.18 21.21 5.08
N ASP A 109 17.20 22.22 5.93
CA ASP A 109 17.03 22.04 7.38
C ASP A 109 15.57 21.71 7.70
N ILE A 110 15.30 20.44 7.99
CA ILE A 110 13.96 19.93 8.28
C ILE A 110 13.36 20.57 9.55
N SER A 111 14.18 21.04 10.49
CA SER A 111 13.69 21.66 11.72
C SER A 111 12.87 22.93 11.44
N LYS A 112 13.17 23.61 10.33
CA LYS A 112 12.51 24.85 9.85
C LYS A 112 11.21 24.60 9.09
N LEU A 113 10.88 23.34 8.77
CA LEU A 113 9.64 23.02 8.07
C LEU A 113 8.41 23.34 8.92
N LYS A 114 7.37 23.85 8.26
CA LYS A 114 6.07 24.07 8.89
C LYS A 114 5.52 22.77 9.45
N LYS A 115 5.11 22.75 10.71
CA LYS A 115 4.62 21.53 11.40
C LYS A 115 3.36 20.91 10.78
N ASN A 116 2.64 21.68 9.98
CA ASN A 116 1.41 21.27 9.28
C ASN A 116 1.62 20.80 7.83
N ILE A 117 2.86 20.73 7.34
CA ILE A 117 3.16 20.45 5.94
C ILE A 117 2.50 19.16 5.42
N PHE A 118 2.33 18.15 6.27
CA PHE A 118 1.71 16.87 5.90
C PHE A 118 0.18 16.80 6.10
N LEU A 119 -0.47 17.87 6.58
CA LEU A 119 -1.94 17.86 6.75
C LEU A 119 -2.70 17.88 5.42
N SER A 120 -2.16 18.55 4.42
CA SER A 120 -2.76 18.66 3.08
C SER A 120 -2.50 17.44 2.18
N PHE A 121 -1.66 16.52 2.61
CA PHE A 121 -1.34 15.33 1.82
C PHE A 121 -2.56 14.43 1.71
N LYS A 122 -2.90 14.09 0.48
CA LYS A 122 -3.95 13.13 0.15
C LYS A 122 -3.32 11.83 -0.32
N ILE A 123 -3.92 10.71 0.06
CA ILE A 123 -3.54 9.41 -0.49
C ILE A 123 -3.85 9.43 -1.99
N PRO A 124 -2.87 9.13 -2.87
CA PRO A 124 -3.13 9.04 -4.29
C PRO A 124 -4.20 7.99 -4.59
N ASN A 125 -4.98 8.21 -5.65
CA ASN A 125 -5.99 7.26 -6.08
C ASN A 125 -5.39 5.86 -6.31
N GLY A 126 -6.13 4.83 -5.90
CA GLY A 126 -5.68 3.46 -6.04
C GLY A 126 -4.72 2.95 -4.96
N ARG A 127 -4.50 3.72 -3.88
CA ARG A 127 -3.57 3.36 -2.78
C ARG A 127 -4.26 3.32 -1.41
N GLY A 128 -5.44 2.69 -1.34
CA GLY A 128 -6.15 2.45 -0.09
C GLY A 128 -7.10 3.55 0.34
N ASN A 129 -7.41 4.50 -0.53
CA ASN A 129 -8.42 5.51 -0.23
C ASN A 129 -9.81 4.88 -0.17
N ILE A 130 -10.56 5.20 0.88
CA ILE A 130 -11.94 4.74 1.07
C ILE A 130 -12.86 5.84 0.53
N ALA A 131 -13.71 5.47 -0.42
CA ALA A 131 -14.75 6.32 -0.97
C ALA A 131 -16.13 5.74 -0.65
N LYS A 132 -17.06 6.60 -0.26
CA LYS A 132 -18.49 6.23 -0.23
C LYS A 132 -19.03 6.45 -1.63
N ILE A 133 -19.48 5.38 -2.26
CA ILE A 133 -20.10 5.43 -3.58
C ILE A 133 -21.59 5.19 -3.46
N LYS A 134 -22.36 5.84 -4.35
CA LYS A 134 -23.80 5.60 -4.46
C LYS A 134 -24.05 4.97 -5.83
N ILE A 135 -24.64 3.78 -5.84
CA ILE A 135 -25.04 3.08 -7.07
C ILE A 135 -26.50 2.71 -6.92
N ASP A 136 -27.33 3.26 -7.79
CA ASP A 136 -28.77 3.24 -7.67
C ASP A 136 -29.20 3.75 -6.27
N ASN A 137 -29.91 2.97 -5.48
CA ASN A 137 -30.34 3.35 -4.12
C ASN A 137 -29.41 2.81 -3.02
N LYS A 138 -28.25 2.23 -3.37
CA LYS A 138 -27.31 1.64 -2.42
C LYS A 138 -26.13 2.56 -2.15
N LYS A 139 -25.69 2.60 -0.89
CA LYS A 139 -24.48 3.28 -0.44
C LYS A 139 -23.45 2.23 -0.03
N LEU A 140 -22.31 2.21 -0.68
CA LEU A 140 -21.24 1.23 -0.48
C LEU A 140 -19.95 1.93 -0.07
N ASN A 141 -19.06 1.21 0.59
CA ASN A 141 -17.71 1.67 0.91
C ASN A 141 -16.71 0.99 -0.04
N LEU A 142 -16.17 1.76 -0.98
CA LEU A 142 -15.19 1.29 -1.94
C LEU A 142 -13.79 1.59 -1.45
N ILE A 143 -12.96 0.57 -1.30
CA ILE A 143 -11.53 0.69 -0.97
C ILE A 143 -10.76 0.45 -2.26
N ASP A 144 -10.15 1.51 -2.75
CA ASP A 144 -9.42 1.50 -4.01
C ASP A 144 -7.93 1.23 -3.77
N GLU A 145 -7.51 0.01 -4.04
CA GLU A 145 -6.12 -0.46 -4.05
C GLU A 145 -5.66 -0.84 -5.47
N SER A 146 -6.33 -0.30 -6.49
CA SER A 146 -6.20 -0.75 -7.88
C SER A 146 -5.01 -0.13 -8.64
N TYR A 147 -4.17 0.68 -7.98
CA TYR A 147 -3.03 1.31 -8.65
C TYR A 147 -1.99 0.28 -9.10
N ASN A 148 -1.59 -0.63 -8.23
CA ASN A 148 -0.68 -1.73 -8.56
C ASN A 148 -0.79 -2.86 -7.53
N SER A 149 -0.32 -4.07 -7.90
CA SER A 149 -0.36 -5.25 -7.03
C SER A 149 0.90 -6.07 -7.15
N ASN A 150 1.55 -6.30 -6.01
CA ASN A 150 2.59 -7.30 -5.82
C ASN A 150 2.28 -8.12 -4.56
N PRO A 151 2.95 -9.25 -4.30
CA PRO A 151 2.62 -10.13 -3.18
C PRO A 151 2.62 -9.43 -1.80
N LEU A 152 3.59 -8.55 -1.54
CA LEU A 152 3.70 -7.84 -0.26
C LEU A 152 2.59 -6.81 -0.10
N SER A 153 2.36 -5.97 -1.12
CA SER A 153 1.31 -4.96 -1.08
C SER A 153 -0.08 -5.58 -1.03
N LEU A 154 -0.31 -6.71 -1.72
CA LEU A 154 -1.58 -7.42 -1.68
C LEU A 154 -1.81 -8.05 -0.30
N LYS A 155 -0.79 -8.71 0.30
CA LYS A 155 -0.85 -9.21 1.67
C LYS A 155 -1.21 -8.09 2.65
N SER A 156 -0.50 -6.96 2.60
CA SER A 156 -0.73 -5.82 3.49
C SER A 156 -2.14 -5.24 3.32
N ALA A 157 -2.61 -5.08 2.08
CA ALA A 157 -3.96 -4.58 1.81
C ALA A 157 -5.04 -5.52 2.36
N ILE A 158 -4.91 -6.84 2.15
CA ILE A 158 -5.85 -7.84 2.68
C ILE A 158 -5.89 -7.79 4.21
N LEU A 159 -4.74 -7.76 4.89
CA LEU A 159 -4.68 -7.72 6.34
C LEU A 159 -5.21 -6.40 6.92
N ASN A 160 -4.95 -5.28 6.27
CA ASN A 160 -5.50 -3.99 6.66
C ASN A 160 -7.01 -3.94 6.45
N PHE A 161 -7.52 -4.49 5.36
CA PHE A 161 -8.95 -4.62 5.11
C PHE A 161 -9.63 -5.51 6.15
N ASP A 162 -8.99 -6.60 6.53
CA ASP A 162 -9.51 -7.50 7.58
C ASP A 162 -9.66 -6.78 8.93
N LYS A 163 -8.71 -5.91 9.29
CA LYS A 163 -8.71 -5.14 10.55
C LYS A 163 -9.78 -4.05 10.61
N ILE A 164 -10.35 -3.62 9.48
CA ILE A 164 -11.42 -2.60 9.49
C ILE A 164 -12.59 -3.13 10.29
N LYS A 165 -12.93 -2.44 11.38
CA LYS A 165 -14.13 -2.73 12.16
C LYS A 165 -15.36 -2.20 11.42
N ILE A 166 -16.26 -3.08 11.08
CA ILE A 166 -17.54 -2.74 10.43
C ILE A 166 -18.66 -3.05 11.40
N SER A 167 -19.62 -2.12 11.54
CA SER A 167 -20.81 -2.31 12.38
C SER A 167 -21.96 -2.96 11.61
N LYS A 168 -22.02 -2.70 10.30
CA LYS A 168 -23.04 -3.22 9.38
C LYS A 168 -22.39 -3.54 8.03
N GLY A 169 -22.99 -4.48 7.29
CA GLY A 169 -22.51 -4.89 5.97
C GLY A 169 -21.50 -6.05 6.01
N LYS A 170 -20.99 -6.39 4.85
CA LYS A 170 -20.04 -7.49 4.60
C LYS A 170 -18.79 -6.97 3.92
N LYS A 171 -17.73 -7.77 3.95
CA LYS A 171 -16.44 -7.49 3.31
C LYS A 171 -16.28 -8.31 2.03
N TYR A 172 -16.20 -7.62 0.93
CA TYR A 172 -16.00 -8.20 -0.39
C TYR A 172 -14.65 -7.82 -0.96
N LEU A 173 -13.98 -8.75 -1.60
CA LEU A 173 -12.69 -8.56 -2.23
C LEU A 173 -12.79 -8.85 -3.72
N LEU A 174 -12.44 -7.88 -4.57
CA LEU A 174 -12.27 -8.05 -6.00
C LEU A 174 -10.79 -8.01 -6.33
N LEU A 175 -10.26 -9.13 -6.78
CA LEU A 175 -8.86 -9.29 -7.15
C LEU A 175 -8.67 -9.43 -8.65
N GLY A 176 -7.71 -8.70 -9.19
CA GLY A 176 -7.13 -8.98 -10.50
C GLY A 176 -5.74 -9.62 -10.39
N ASP A 177 -5.15 -9.86 -11.54
CA ASP A 177 -3.81 -10.45 -11.62
C ASP A 177 -2.75 -9.58 -10.96
N MET A 178 -1.78 -10.24 -10.31
CA MET A 178 -0.47 -9.67 -10.05
C MET A 178 0.43 -9.98 -11.25
N LEU A 179 0.85 -8.95 -11.95
CA LEU A 179 1.72 -9.05 -13.12
C LEU A 179 3.20 -8.88 -12.73
N GLU A 180 4.09 -9.08 -13.69
CA GLU A 180 5.54 -8.91 -13.53
C GLU A 180 6.19 -9.84 -12.49
N LEU A 181 5.59 -11.01 -12.22
CA LEU A 181 6.11 -11.99 -11.25
C LEU A 181 6.96 -13.10 -11.87
N GLY A 182 7.15 -13.09 -13.19
CA GLY A 182 7.93 -14.06 -13.91
C GLY A 182 7.53 -15.51 -13.61
N LYS A 183 8.50 -16.42 -13.55
CA LYS A 183 8.32 -17.85 -13.26
C LYS A 183 7.70 -18.15 -11.90
N HIS A 184 7.71 -17.22 -10.97
CA HIS A 184 7.17 -17.39 -9.63
C HIS A 184 5.68 -17.04 -9.51
N SER A 185 5.04 -16.56 -10.58
CA SER A 185 3.66 -16.07 -10.59
C SER A 185 2.68 -17.06 -9.95
N LYS A 186 2.66 -18.32 -10.35
CA LYS A 186 1.78 -19.36 -9.79
C LYS A 186 1.96 -19.50 -8.27
N LYS A 187 3.21 -19.67 -7.81
CA LYS A 187 3.53 -19.85 -6.38
C LYS A 187 3.09 -18.64 -5.55
N LEU A 188 3.31 -17.44 -6.06
CA LEU A 188 2.98 -16.20 -5.37
C LEU A 188 1.46 -15.97 -5.31
N HIS A 189 0.71 -16.26 -6.38
CA HIS A 189 -0.75 -16.24 -6.32
C HIS A 189 -1.31 -17.27 -5.34
N LEU A 190 -0.78 -18.50 -5.33
CA LEU A 190 -1.19 -19.53 -4.36
C LEU A 190 -0.97 -19.11 -2.92
N SER A 191 0.12 -18.39 -2.61
CA SER A 191 0.41 -17.93 -1.24
C SER A 191 -0.64 -16.96 -0.70
N ILE A 192 -1.29 -16.19 -1.56
CA ILE A 192 -2.35 -15.24 -1.19
C ILE A 192 -3.60 -15.96 -0.69
N ALA A 193 -3.92 -17.13 -1.24
CA ALA A 193 -5.09 -17.91 -0.79
C ALA A 193 -5.01 -18.26 0.69
N LYS A 194 -3.83 -18.61 1.18
CA LYS A 194 -3.60 -18.92 2.60
C LYS A 194 -3.90 -17.72 3.51
N ILE A 195 -3.51 -16.53 3.06
CA ILE A 195 -3.77 -15.29 3.79
C ILE A 195 -5.29 -15.02 3.84
N ILE A 196 -5.97 -15.06 2.68
CA ILE A 196 -7.40 -14.83 2.57
C ILE A 196 -8.19 -15.80 3.46
N ASN A 197 -7.82 -17.08 3.48
CA ASN A 197 -8.51 -18.08 4.28
C ASN A 197 -8.51 -17.76 5.78
N ASN A 198 -7.50 -17.07 6.26
CA ASN A 198 -7.34 -16.67 7.67
C ASN A 198 -7.95 -15.31 8.01
N THR A 199 -8.70 -14.67 7.10
CA THR A 199 -9.36 -13.38 7.31
C THR A 199 -10.86 -13.52 7.55
N LYS A 200 -11.50 -12.43 7.97
CA LYS A 200 -12.96 -12.29 8.09
C LYS A 200 -13.62 -11.74 6.80
N ILE A 201 -12.93 -11.81 5.67
CA ILE A 201 -13.50 -11.43 4.36
C ILE A 201 -14.59 -12.44 3.99
N ASP A 202 -15.77 -11.96 3.61
CA ASP A 202 -16.92 -12.80 3.33
C ASP A 202 -16.83 -13.49 1.97
N LYS A 203 -16.57 -12.74 0.90
CA LYS A 203 -16.49 -13.28 -0.46
C LYS A 203 -15.37 -12.64 -1.26
N VAL A 204 -14.79 -13.44 -2.14
CA VAL A 204 -13.73 -13.04 -3.07
C VAL A 204 -14.21 -13.27 -4.49
N PHE A 205 -14.16 -12.22 -5.27
CA PHE A 205 -14.40 -12.21 -6.72
C PHE A 205 -13.08 -11.99 -7.43
N VAL A 206 -12.93 -12.53 -8.60
CA VAL A 206 -11.67 -12.43 -9.34
C VAL A 206 -11.91 -12.12 -10.82
N ILE A 207 -10.96 -11.42 -11.41
CA ILE A 207 -10.90 -11.16 -12.85
C ILE A 207 -9.45 -11.29 -13.34
N GLY A 208 -9.20 -12.15 -14.31
CA GLY A 208 -7.87 -12.44 -14.83
C GLY A 208 -7.55 -13.93 -14.84
N SER A 209 -6.46 -14.32 -15.48
CA SER A 209 -6.07 -15.72 -15.64
C SER A 209 -5.14 -16.21 -14.51
N LYS A 210 -4.26 -15.36 -14.01
CA LYS A 210 -3.27 -15.73 -12.97
C LYS A 210 -3.88 -15.77 -11.58
N VAL A 211 -4.79 -14.87 -11.29
CA VAL A 211 -5.53 -14.80 -10.00
C VAL A 211 -6.40 -16.05 -9.77
N LEU A 212 -6.70 -16.83 -10.80
CA LEU A 212 -7.39 -18.11 -10.67
C LEU A 212 -6.65 -19.11 -9.78
N PHE A 213 -5.32 -19.06 -9.72
CA PHE A 213 -4.56 -19.88 -8.77
C PHE A 213 -4.93 -19.55 -7.32
N THR A 214 -5.12 -18.28 -7.00
CA THR A 214 -5.62 -17.84 -5.69
C THR A 214 -7.06 -18.31 -5.48
N PHE A 215 -7.95 -18.04 -6.44
CA PHE A 215 -9.38 -18.33 -6.35
C PHE A 215 -9.66 -19.82 -6.15
N ASN A 216 -8.97 -20.68 -6.90
CA ASN A 216 -9.15 -22.12 -6.79
C ASN A 216 -8.71 -22.67 -5.42
N SER A 217 -7.79 -22.00 -4.75
CA SER A 217 -7.17 -22.42 -3.49
C SER A 217 -7.79 -21.80 -2.22
N ILE A 218 -8.71 -20.84 -2.35
CA ILE A 218 -9.48 -20.37 -1.19
C ILE A 218 -10.62 -21.33 -0.86
N SER A 219 -11.07 -21.28 0.41
CA SER A 219 -12.16 -22.13 0.90
C SER A 219 -13.47 -21.84 0.15
N LYS A 220 -14.30 -22.88 -0.07
CA LYS A 220 -15.60 -22.77 -0.79
C LYS A 220 -16.50 -21.67 -0.23
N LYS A 221 -16.55 -21.52 1.10
CA LYS A 221 -17.35 -20.48 1.77
C LYS A 221 -16.97 -19.06 1.39
N LYS A 222 -15.70 -18.82 1.00
CA LYS A 222 -15.18 -17.50 0.60
C LYS A 222 -15.27 -17.25 -0.91
N LYS A 223 -15.54 -18.27 -1.72
CA LYS A 223 -15.65 -18.10 -3.17
C LYS A 223 -16.89 -17.29 -3.52
N GLY A 224 -16.69 -16.22 -4.25
CA GLY A 224 -17.71 -15.52 -5.01
C GLY A 224 -17.76 -16.07 -6.43
N ARG A 225 -17.54 -15.21 -7.44
CA ARG A 225 -17.56 -15.58 -8.86
C ARG A 225 -16.26 -15.15 -9.55
N ILE A 226 -15.97 -15.82 -10.65
CA ILE A 226 -14.99 -15.38 -11.64
C ILE A 226 -15.73 -14.40 -12.56
N LEU A 227 -15.13 -13.23 -12.79
CA LEU A 227 -15.66 -12.18 -13.64
C LEU A 227 -14.79 -12.05 -14.88
N ASN A 228 -15.42 -11.78 -16.03
CA ASN A 228 -14.73 -11.74 -17.30
C ASN A 228 -14.63 -10.35 -17.92
N ASN A 229 -15.50 -9.42 -17.48
CA ASN A 229 -15.57 -8.09 -18.06
C ASN A 229 -16.15 -7.04 -17.08
N LYS A 230 -16.11 -5.77 -17.50
CA LYS A 230 -16.62 -4.62 -16.74
C LYS A 230 -18.11 -4.76 -16.39
N SER A 231 -18.94 -5.23 -17.33
CA SER A 231 -20.39 -5.36 -17.10
C SER A 231 -20.67 -6.31 -15.93
N GLN A 232 -19.93 -7.40 -15.81
CA GLN A 232 -20.07 -8.34 -14.69
C GLN A 232 -19.60 -7.73 -13.36
N ILE A 233 -18.60 -6.82 -13.36
CA ILE A 233 -18.22 -6.07 -12.15
C ILE A 233 -19.34 -5.11 -11.74
N ILE A 234 -19.95 -4.40 -12.69
CA ILE A 234 -21.08 -3.51 -12.42
C ILE A 234 -22.27 -4.30 -11.89
N ASN A 235 -22.59 -5.45 -12.50
CA ASN A 235 -23.64 -6.34 -12.03
C ASN A 235 -23.39 -6.88 -10.63
N LEU A 236 -22.16 -7.26 -10.30
CA LEU A 236 -21.75 -7.63 -8.95
C LEU A 236 -22.12 -6.52 -7.95
N ILE A 237 -21.72 -5.27 -8.25
CA ILE A 237 -21.96 -4.14 -7.35
C ILE A 237 -23.45 -3.86 -7.21
N LYS A 238 -24.22 -3.89 -8.32
CA LYS A 238 -25.64 -3.59 -8.33
C LYS A 238 -26.50 -4.68 -7.66
N ASN A 239 -26.20 -5.93 -7.91
CA ASN A 239 -27.08 -7.04 -7.58
C ASN A 239 -26.66 -7.83 -6.33
N ASP A 240 -25.36 -8.01 -6.10
CA ASP A 240 -24.86 -8.88 -5.03
C ASP A 240 -24.48 -8.12 -3.76
N LEU A 241 -24.10 -6.84 -3.88
CA LEU A 241 -23.72 -6.01 -2.74
C LEU A 241 -24.94 -5.27 -2.17
N ASN A 242 -24.94 -5.05 -0.86
CA ASN A 242 -26.00 -4.38 -0.13
C ASN A 242 -25.50 -3.05 0.50
N ASN A 243 -26.43 -2.27 1.06
CA ASN A 243 -26.09 -1.06 1.80
C ASN A 243 -25.06 -1.34 2.89
N ASN A 244 -24.08 -0.43 3.00
CA ASN A 244 -22.98 -0.46 3.95
C ASN A 244 -21.94 -1.56 3.72
N ASP A 245 -22.04 -2.35 2.64
CA ASP A 245 -21.01 -3.30 2.28
C ASP A 245 -19.70 -2.60 1.91
N TYR A 246 -18.59 -3.31 2.12
CA TYR A 246 -17.26 -2.88 1.78
C TYR A 246 -16.73 -3.70 0.62
N LEU A 247 -16.32 -3.05 -0.44
CA LEU A 247 -15.65 -3.66 -1.58
C LEU A 247 -14.22 -3.13 -1.68
N MET A 248 -13.23 -3.99 -1.48
CA MET A 248 -11.85 -3.67 -1.80
C MET A 248 -11.49 -4.21 -3.19
N VAL A 249 -10.90 -3.35 -4.03
CA VAL A 249 -10.45 -3.72 -5.38
C VAL A 249 -8.94 -3.61 -5.45
N LYS A 250 -8.25 -4.71 -5.85
CA LYS A 250 -6.79 -4.70 -5.99
C LYS A 250 -6.31 -5.54 -7.16
N ALA A 251 -5.46 -4.93 -8.00
CA ALA A 251 -4.85 -5.56 -9.17
C ALA A 251 -3.58 -4.82 -9.60
N SER A 252 -2.80 -5.42 -10.48
CA SER A 252 -1.74 -4.71 -11.20
C SER A 252 -2.34 -3.68 -12.17
N ASN A 253 -1.64 -2.56 -12.35
CA ASN A 253 -2.11 -1.42 -13.16
C ASN A 253 -2.52 -1.82 -14.59
N ALA A 254 -1.69 -2.65 -15.24
CA ALA A 254 -1.92 -3.09 -16.61
C ALA A 254 -3.18 -3.99 -16.81
N THR A 255 -3.84 -4.42 -15.72
CA THR A 255 -5.13 -5.15 -15.82
C THR A 255 -6.30 -4.23 -16.19
N GLY A 256 -6.14 -2.91 -16.08
CA GLY A 256 -7.18 -1.94 -16.37
C GLY A 256 -8.27 -1.79 -15.30
N LEU A 257 -8.22 -2.56 -14.20
CA LEU A 257 -9.21 -2.46 -13.11
C LEU A 257 -9.25 -1.07 -12.48
N ASN A 258 -8.14 -0.34 -12.44
CA ASN A 258 -8.07 1.04 -11.97
C ASN A 258 -8.96 2.00 -12.78
N LYS A 259 -9.11 1.78 -14.08
CA LYS A 259 -10.01 2.57 -14.96
C LYS A 259 -11.47 2.32 -14.56
N ILE A 260 -11.84 1.04 -14.39
CA ILE A 260 -13.20 0.65 -13.97
C ILE A 260 -13.53 1.25 -12.60
N VAL A 261 -12.59 1.20 -11.65
CA VAL A 261 -12.78 1.80 -10.32
C VAL A 261 -13.00 3.30 -10.37
N ARG A 262 -12.28 4.02 -11.25
CA ARG A 262 -12.48 5.46 -11.43
C ARG A 262 -13.88 5.77 -11.96
N GLU A 263 -14.35 5.03 -12.95
CA GLU A 263 -15.71 5.21 -13.50
C GLU A 263 -16.81 4.91 -12.47
N ILE A 264 -16.60 3.93 -11.58
CA ILE A 264 -17.54 3.61 -10.51
C ILE A 264 -17.59 4.72 -9.44
N LYS A 265 -16.52 5.48 -9.29
CA LYS A 265 -16.46 6.59 -8.33
C LYS A 265 -17.15 7.87 -8.83
N GLY A 266 -17.28 8.03 -10.14
CA GLY A 266 -17.77 9.26 -10.80
C GLY A 266 -16.62 10.22 -11.03
#